data_6b8ee3ad46b073b50906198aa5ed3479
#
_entry.id   6b8ee3ad46b073b50906198aa5ed3479
#
_cell.length_a   1.000
_cell.length_b   1.000
_cell.length_c   1.000
_cell.angle_alpha   90.00
_cell.angle_beta   90.00
_cell.angle_gamma   90.00
#
_symmetry.space_group_name_H-M   'P 1'
#
loop_
_entity.id
_entity.type
_entity.pdbx_description
1 polymer ?
#
loop_
_entity_poly.entity_id
_entity_poly.type
_entity_poly.pdbx_seq_one_letter_code
_entity_poly.pdbx_strand_id
1 'polypeptide(L)'
;MKKSRRVLCFFAVLAVGFLLLNSASQDATVSNAKADVLSEDGNRQWFKGNLHTHSLWSDGDNYLEMIALWYRDRDYDFLCFTDHNVLAQSKNRWVDIAKKPTGKDALRKLKERFPEGWVDERLVDGRTEVRLKTFSEVNAKVGQPGKFLLIQGEEVTDRFGKYPVHLCAANVKDLIPPMRGESVSETIQKNVDALISQRERSGQSMMIHLNHPNFGYAVTAEDLMRIRGEKFYEVYNGHPGVNNSGNEEHASTERMWDIILTKRLAELQLPVMYGLATDDGHNYHGIPSRKSEPGRGWVMVLAAALDPESMIPAMERGDFYSTSGVTLTKVESSSRGLSVEVQAEAGVDYRIEFIGTDSGYDKTSKPVLDKNGKAIRATRRYSKDIGKLLAAHDGPSASYTFTGTEIYVRARITSSRKHPNPSEIDDYEQAWVQPAIGPAAVQAVN
;
A
#
# COMPACT_ATOMS: atom_id res chain seq x y z
N MET A 1 -89.10 -26.80 -13.19
CA MET A 1 -89.15 -28.18 -12.66
C MET A 1 -87.86 -28.46 -11.92
N LYS A 2 -87.96 -28.81 -10.65
CA LYS A 2 -87.19 -29.79 -9.85
C LYS A 2 -85.65 -29.64 -9.87
N LYS A 3 -84.86 -29.64 -8.80
CA LYS A 3 -85.16 -29.97 -7.35
C LYS A 3 -83.93 -29.47 -6.56
N SER A 4 -84.24 -28.89 -5.44
CA SER A 4 -83.46 -28.70 -4.24
C SER A 4 -82.53 -29.88 -3.89
N ARG A 5 -81.33 -29.59 -3.37
CA ARG A 5 -80.81 -30.28 -2.19
C ARG A 5 -79.82 -29.36 -1.44
N ARG A 6 -80.22 -29.05 -0.22
CA ARG A 6 -79.45 -28.47 0.87
C ARG A 6 -78.48 -29.52 1.38
N VAL A 7 -77.23 -29.17 1.65
CA VAL A 7 -76.41 -29.81 2.67
C VAL A 7 -75.73 -28.75 3.48
N LEU A 8 -75.76 -28.95 4.76
CA LEU A 8 -75.41 -28.08 5.88
C LEU A 8 -73.89 -27.84 6.04
N CYS A 9 -73.58 -26.64 6.43
CA CYS A 9 -72.58 -26.11 7.37
C CYS A 9 -71.48 -26.99 7.92
N PHE A 10 -70.30 -26.45 7.92
CA PHE A 10 -69.48 -26.30 9.15
C PHE A 10 -68.62 -25.01 9.01
N PHE A 11 -68.85 -24.07 9.93
CA PHE A 11 -68.02 -22.91 10.16
C PHE A 11 -66.79 -23.37 10.89
N ALA A 12 -65.58 -23.21 10.28
CA ALA A 12 -64.30 -23.17 10.97
C ALA A 12 -63.80 -21.76 10.94
N VAL A 13 -63.80 -21.07 12.06
CA VAL A 13 -63.21 -19.80 12.31
C VAL A 13 -61.69 -19.99 12.34
N LEU A 14 -60.97 -19.56 11.28
CA LEU A 14 -59.53 -19.43 11.29
C LEU A 14 -59.18 -17.97 11.67
N ALA A 15 -58.69 -17.80 12.89
CA ALA A 15 -58.09 -16.57 13.34
C ALA A 15 -56.78 -16.36 12.57
N VAL A 16 -56.75 -15.39 11.64
CA VAL A 16 -55.54 -14.93 10.99
C VAL A 16 -54.84 -13.96 11.95
N GLY A 17 -53.83 -14.44 12.63
CA GLY A 17 -52.90 -13.60 13.38
C GLY A 17 -52.05 -12.80 12.41
N PHE A 18 -52.23 -11.49 12.39
CA PHE A 18 -51.31 -10.55 11.76
C PHE A 18 -49.99 -10.54 12.52
N LEU A 19 -48.98 -11.24 12.03
CA LEU A 19 -47.60 -11.02 12.44
C LEU A 19 -47.12 -9.75 11.75
N LEU A 20 -47.03 -8.66 12.49
CA LEU A 20 -46.28 -7.49 12.14
C LEU A 20 -44.78 -7.88 12.16
N LEU A 21 -44.21 -8.13 10.99
CA LEU A 21 -42.78 -8.18 10.79
C LEU A 21 -42.26 -6.73 10.92
N ASN A 22 -41.78 -6.40 12.12
CA ASN A 22 -40.88 -5.26 12.29
C ASN A 22 -39.59 -5.59 11.52
N SER A 23 -39.41 -5.00 10.34
CA SER A 23 -38.12 -4.87 9.71
C SER A 23 -37.31 -3.88 10.53
N ALA A 24 -36.58 -4.39 11.52
CA ALA A 24 -35.47 -3.65 12.10
C ALA A 24 -34.39 -3.52 11.01
N SER A 25 -34.23 -2.32 10.48
CA SER A 25 -33.04 -1.95 9.76
C SER A 25 -31.86 -2.17 10.72
N GLN A 26 -31.05 -3.18 10.44
CA GLN A 26 -29.73 -3.29 11.06
C GLN A 26 -28.88 -2.20 10.45
N ASP A 27 -28.93 -1.00 11.03
CA ASP A 27 -27.86 -0.06 10.94
C ASP A 27 -26.61 -0.76 11.49
N ALA A 28 -25.70 -1.11 10.57
CA ALA A 28 -24.38 -1.58 10.92
C ALA A 28 -23.67 -0.42 11.64
N THR A 29 -23.80 -0.37 12.95
CA THR A 29 -22.94 0.41 13.81
C THR A 29 -21.53 -0.15 13.60
N VAL A 30 -20.70 0.59 12.85
CA VAL A 30 -19.26 0.37 12.82
C VAL A 30 -18.76 0.59 14.24
N SER A 31 -18.65 -0.48 14.98
CA SER A 31 -18.08 -0.50 16.32
C SER A 31 -16.62 -0.04 16.23
N ASN A 32 -16.29 1.07 16.86
CA ASN A 32 -14.95 1.54 17.13
C ASN A 32 -14.23 0.63 18.16
N ALA A 33 -14.12 -0.66 17.88
CA ALA A 33 -13.38 -1.61 18.70
C ALA A 33 -11.87 -1.54 18.41
N LYS A 34 -11.27 -0.34 18.41
CA LYS A 34 -9.81 -0.16 18.20
C LYS A 34 -9.01 0.16 19.46
N ALA A 35 -9.64 0.33 20.61
CA ALA A 35 -8.94 0.84 21.79
C ALA A 35 -8.30 -0.23 22.69
N ASP A 36 -8.69 -1.51 22.59
CA ASP A 36 -8.34 -2.50 23.62
C ASP A 36 -7.64 -3.79 23.15
N VAL A 37 -7.29 -3.90 21.86
CA VAL A 37 -6.74 -5.18 21.33
C VAL A 37 -5.20 -5.26 21.39
N LEU A 38 -4.50 -4.21 21.85
CA LEU A 38 -3.03 -4.17 21.83
C LEU A 38 -2.34 -4.80 23.04
N SER A 39 -3.04 -5.46 23.96
CA SER A 39 -2.44 -6.01 25.18
C SER A 39 -2.44 -7.53 25.35
N GLU A 40 -3.02 -8.33 24.46
CA GLU A 40 -3.19 -9.76 24.75
C GLU A 40 -2.48 -10.76 23.82
N ASP A 41 -1.81 -10.34 22.72
CA ASP A 41 -1.11 -11.30 21.86
C ASP A 41 0.42 -11.23 21.95
N GLY A 42 0.98 -11.93 22.92
CA GLY A 42 2.44 -12.13 23.07
C GLY A 42 3.13 -12.93 21.95
N ASN A 43 2.49 -13.05 20.77
CA ASN A 43 3.00 -13.87 19.65
C ASN A 43 3.11 -13.14 18.31
N ARG A 44 3.04 -11.79 18.29
CA ARG A 44 3.25 -11.01 17.06
C ARG A 44 4.72 -10.64 16.89
N GLN A 45 5.19 -10.64 15.65
CA GLN A 45 6.55 -10.24 15.30
C GLN A 45 6.58 -9.34 14.06
N TRP A 46 7.66 -8.58 13.92
CA TRP A 46 7.87 -7.73 12.77
C TRP A 46 8.33 -8.54 11.57
N PHE A 47 7.69 -8.33 10.42
CA PHE A 47 8.08 -8.90 9.13
C PHE A 47 8.45 -7.79 8.15
N LYS A 48 9.65 -7.87 7.59
CA LYS A 48 10.20 -6.94 6.59
C LYS A 48 9.80 -7.36 5.19
N GLY A 49 9.23 -6.46 4.39
CA GLY A 49 8.90 -6.82 3.01
C GLY A 49 8.67 -5.67 2.05
N ASN A 50 8.67 -6.00 0.77
CA ASN A 50 8.41 -5.07 -0.32
C ASN A 50 7.15 -5.44 -1.08
N LEU A 51 6.37 -4.42 -1.46
CA LEU A 51 5.06 -4.57 -2.09
C LEU A 51 5.00 -4.04 -3.53
N HIS A 52 6.15 -3.57 -4.09
CA HIS A 52 6.21 -3.02 -5.44
C HIS A 52 7.53 -3.42 -6.12
N THR A 53 7.46 -4.34 -7.09
CA THR A 53 8.64 -4.99 -7.68
C THR A 53 8.35 -5.46 -9.10
N HIS A 54 9.25 -5.16 -10.04
CA HIS A 54 9.16 -5.51 -11.45
C HIS A 54 10.22 -6.51 -11.88
N SER A 55 9.89 -7.34 -12.85
CA SER A 55 10.74 -8.39 -13.37
C SER A 55 10.77 -8.41 -14.90
N LEU A 56 11.41 -9.43 -15.48
CA LEU A 56 11.35 -9.71 -16.94
C LEU A 56 9.95 -10.07 -17.44
N TRP A 57 8.96 -10.25 -16.53
CA TRP A 57 7.56 -10.41 -16.93
C TRP A 57 6.96 -9.12 -17.44
N SER A 58 7.50 -7.97 -17.06
CA SER A 58 7.16 -6.65 -17.62
C SER A 58 8.41 -5.91 -18.11
N ASP A 59 8.89 -4.95 -17.40
CA ASP A 59 9.99 -4.07 -17.81
C ASP A 59 11.21 -4.09 -16.87
N GLY A 60 11.18 -4.87 -15.81
CA GLY A 60 12.35 -5.16 -14.99
C GLY A 60 13.46 -5.88 -15.78
N ASP A 61 14.65 -5.95 -15.19
CA ASP A 61 15.85 -6.47 -15.88
C ASP A 61 16.35 -7.82 -15.35
N ASN A 62 15.57 -8.49 -14.47
CA ASN A 62 15.98 -9.79 -13.92
C ASN A 62 14.82 -10.78 -13.82
N TYR A 63 15.15 -12.05 -13.58
CA TYR A 63 14.22 -13.17 -13.42
C TYR A 63 13.59 -13.14 -12.03
N LEU A 64 12.31 -13.56 -11.89
CA LEU A 64 11.59 -13.61 -10.62
C LEU A 64 12.39 -14.30 -9.52
N GLU A 65 12.95 -15.47 -9.81
CA GLU A 65 13.71 -16.24 -8.83
C GLU A 65 14.98 -15.55 -8.38
N MET A 66 15.64 -14.80 -9.25
CA MET A 66 16.83 -14.02 -8.92
C MET A 66 16.48 -12.81 -8.08
N ILE A 67 15.36 -12.16 -8.38
CA ILE A 67 14.82 -11.06 -7.59
C ILE A 67 14.43 -11.56 -6.20
N ALA A 68 13.68 -12.66 -6.11
CA ALA A 68 13.32 -13.27 -4.83
C ALA A 68 14.55 -13.56 -3.97
N LEU A 69 15.60 -14.12 -4.56
CA LEU A 69 16.87 -14.39 -3.86
C LEU A 69 17.55 -13.10 -3.41
N TRP A 70 17.50 -12.03 -4.20
CA TRP A 70 18.10 -10.74 -3.83
C TRP A 70 17.49 -10.21 -2.53
N TYR A 71 16.15 -10.23 -2.40
CA TYR A 71 15.45 -9.80 -1.20
C TYR A 71 15.67 -10.75 -0.02
N ARG A 72 15.52 -12.05 -0.22
CA ARG A 72 15.74 -13.06 0.82
C ARG A 72 17.14 -12.97 1.42
N ASP A 73 18.16 -12.86 0.57
CA ASP A 73 19.57 -12.81 0.99
C ASP A 73 19.93 -11.45 1.67
N ARG A 74 18.92 -10.54 1.87
CA ARG A 74 18.99 -9.26 2.59
C ARG A 74 17.94 -9.13 3.68
N ASP A 75 17.59 -10.29 4.26
CA ASP A 75 16.73 -10.40 5.43
C ASP A 75 15.33 -9.78 5.22
N TYR A 76 14.79 -9.88 4.00
CA TYR A 76 13.37 -9.65 3.79
C TYR A 76 12.61 -10.94 4.06
N ASP A 77 11.50 -10.82 4.79
CA ASP A 77 10.60 -11.93 5.13
C ASP A 77 9.58 -12.19 4.03
N PHE A 78 9.22 -11.15 3.26
CA PHE A 78 8.27 -11.31 2.16
C PHE A 78 8.54 -10.36 0.98
N LEU A 79 8.04 -10.78 -0.19
CA LEU A 79 8.10 -10.02 -1.43
C LEU A 79 6.82 -10.21 -2.24
N CYS A 80 6.21 -9.11 -2.69
CA CYS A 80 5.14 -9.12 -3.68
C CYS A 80 5.69 -8.81 -5.07
N PHE A 81 5.42 -9.66 -6.04
CA PHE A 81 5.70 -9.38 -7.45
C PHE A 81 4.53 -8.64 -8.06
N THR A 82 4.79 -7.50 -8.68
CA THR A 82 3.77 -6.57 -9.18
C THR A 82 4.07 -6.10 -10.60
N ASP A 83 4.41 -7.02 -11.48
CA ASP A 83 4.65 -6.73 -12.89
C ASP A 83 3.44 -6.05 -13.56
N HIS A 84 3.66 -5.13 -14.49
CA HIS A 84 2.63 -4.32 -15.17
C HIS A 84 1.59 -5.18 -15.90
N ASN A 85 0.34 -5.14 -15.47
CA ASN A 85 -0.82 -5.77 -16.12
C ASN A 85 -0.59 -7.24 -16.50
N VAL A 86 0.14 -7.98 -15.68
CA VAL A 86 0.43 -9.39 -15.92
C VAL A 86 0.64 -10.14 -14.61
N LEU A 87 0.04 -11.32 -14.51
CA LEU A 87 0.40 -12.32 -13.52
C LEU A 87 1.38 -13.32 -14.13
N ALA A 88 2.39 -13.70 -13.37
CA ALA A 88 3.42 -14.65 -13.84
C ALA A 88 2.89 -16.09 -13.86
N GLN A 89 1.85 -16.37 -14.66
CA GLN A 89 1.15 -17.66 -14.71
C GLN A 89 1.35 -18.45 -16.00
N SER A 90 1.76 -17.79 -17.12
CA SER A 90 1.90 -18.44 -18.41
C SER A 90 3.19 -19.26 -18.52
N LYS A 91 3.08 -20.54 -18.80
CA LYS A 91 4.23 -21.43 -19.08
C LYS A 91 4.87 -21.18 -20.45
N ASN A 92 4.27 -20.34 -21.30
CA ASN A 92 4.74 -20.06 -22.65
C ASN A 92 5.32 -18.64 -22.83
N ARG A 93 5.77 -18.00 -21.73
CA ARG A 93 6.43 -16.69 -21.80
C ARG A 93 7.93 -16.87 -22.02
N TRP A 94 8.42 -16.38 -23.15
CA TRP A 94 9.83 -16.44 -23.55
C TRP A 94 10.39 -15.04 -23.74
N VAL A 95 11.63 -14.83 -23.35
CA VAL A 95 12.33 -13.54 -23.47
C VAL A 95 13.59 -13.75 -24.32
N ASP A 96 13.70 -12.96 -25.39
CA ASP A 96 14.93 -12.84 -26.17
C ASP A 96 15.95 -12.02 -25.35
N ILE A 97 17.00 -12.69 -24.89
CA ILE A 97 18.04 -12.08 -24.03
C ILE A 97 18.82 -10.97 -24.73
N ALA A 98 18.87 -10.98 -26.08
CA ALA A 98 19.56 -9.94 -26.84
C ALA A 98 18.80 -8.60 -26.84
N LYS A 99 17.50 -8.61 -26.54
CA LYS A 99 16.67 -7.39 -26.46
C LYS A 99 16.77 -6.67 -25.10
N LYS A 100 17.40 -7.28 -24.11
CA LYS A 100 17.60 -6.69 -22.79
C LYS A 100 19.07 -6.32 -22.59
N PRO A 101 19.41 -5.10 -22.20
CA PRO A 101 20.81 -4.68 -22.04
C PRO A 101 21.61 -5.58 -21.08
N THR A 102 20.98 -6.06 -20.03
CA THR A 102 21.55 -6.95 -19.01
C THR A 102 21.32 -8.43 -19.29
N GLY A 103 20.60 -8.80 -20.36
CA GLY A 103 20.06 -10.15 -20.57
C GLY A 103 21.10 -11.27 -20.56
N LYS A 104 22.28 -11.06 -21.15
CA LYS A 104 23.38 -12.06 -21.14
C LYS A 104 23.95 -12.24 -19.73
N ASP A 105 24.16 -11.17 -18.98
CA ASP A 105 24.67 -11.22 -17.60
C ASP A 105 23.63 -11.83 -16.66
N ALA A 106 22.37 -11.44 -16.81
CA ALA A 106 21.26 -12.01 -16.05
C ALA A 106 21.16 -13.53 -16.27
N LEU A 107 21.23 -14.01 -17.52
CA LEU A 107 21.22 -15.44 -17.84
C LEU A 107 22.43 -16.18 -17.23
N ARG A 108 23.62 -15.59 -17.36
CA ARG A 108 24.84 -16.18 -16.75
C ARG A 108 24.67 -16.37 -15.25
N LYS A 109 24.25 -15.31 -14.53
CA LYS A 109 24.01 -15.35 -13.08
C LYS A 109 22.90 -16.34 -12.70
N LEU A 110 21.84 -16.42 -13.51
CA LEU A 110 20.77 -17.40 -13.29
C LEU A 110 21.31 -18.84 -13.34
N LYS A 111 22.13 -19.17 -14.36
CA LYS A 111 22.75 -20.50 -14.51
C LYS A 111 23.74 -20.82 -13.39
N GLU A 112 24.47 -19.83 -12.90
CA GLU A 112 25.39 -19.99 -11.78
C GLU A 112 24.65 -20.24 -10.46
N ARG A 113 23.47 -19.65 -10.29
CA ARG A 113 22.71 -19.73 -9.03
C ARG A 113 21.80 -20.94 -8.95
N PHE A 114 21.30 -21.44 -10.09
CA PHE A 114 20.38 -22.57 -10.15
C PHE A 114 21.00 -23.77 -10.83
N PRO A 115 20.64 -25.00 -10.38
CA PRO A 115 21.24 -26.22 -10.88
C PRO A 115 20.85 -26.48 -12.33
N GLU A 116 21.61 -27.34 -12.99
CA GLU A 116 21.29 -27.84 -14.33
C GLU A 116 19.84 -28.34 -14.40
N GLY A 117 19.17 -28.04 -15.52
CA GLY A 117 17.77 -28.37 -15.75
C GLY A 117 16.75 -27.33 -15.21
N TRP A 118 17.18 -26.31 -14.46
CA TRP A 118 16.26 -25.24 -14.08
C TRP A 118 15.95 -24.27 -15.21
N VAL A 119 16.94 -23.92 -16.04
CA VAL A 119 16.82 -22.91 -17.09
C VAL A 119 16.36 -23.57 -18.39
N ASP A 120 15.20 -23.15 -18.92
CA ASP A 120 14.72 -23.59 -20.23
C ASP A 120 15.16 -22.58 -21.27
N GLU A 121 15.95 -23.02 -22.23
CA GLU A 121 16.47 -22.23 -23.34
C GLU A 121 16.02 -22.80 -24.67
N ARG A 122 15.85 -21.93 -25.67
CA ARG A 122 15.68 -22.32 -27.05
C ARG A 122 16.39 -21.35 -27.98
N LEU A 123 16.72 -21.82 -29.15
CA LEU A 123 17.29 -21.01 -30.24
C LEU A 123 16.19 -20.72 -31.28
N VAL A 124 15.93 -19.43 -31.51
CA VAL A 124 14.96 -18.96 -32.50
C VAL A 124 15.66 -17.94 -33.39
N ASP A 125 15.76 -18.25 -34.68
CA ASP A 125 16.45 -17.40 -35.70
C ASP A 125 17.86 -16.95 -35.25
N GLY A 126 18.63 -17.89 -34.66
CA GLY A 126 19.98 -17.63 -34.15
C GLY A 126 20.06 -16.80 -32.84
N ARG A 127 18.92 -16.52 -32.21
CA ARG A 127 18.83 -15.79 -30.94
C ARG A 127 18.43 -16.70 -29.78
N THR A 128 19.05 -16.53 -28.64
CA THR A 128 18.71 -17.29 -27.43
C THR A 128 17.51 -16.67 -26.77
N GLU A 129 16.47 -17.47 -26.60
CA GLU A 129 15.31 -17.15 -25.77
C GLU A 129 15.29 -18.00 -24.51
N VAL A 130 14.91 -17.41 -23.41
CA VAL A 130 14.77 -18.06 -22.10
C VAL A 130 13.31 -18.04 -21.69
N ARG A 131 12.79 -19.17 -21.23
CA ARG A 131 11.44 -19.25 -20.66
C ARG A 131 11.43 -18.64 -19.27
N LEU A 132 10.53 -17.71 -19.05
CA LEU A 132 10.29 -17.18 -17.73
C LEU A 132 9.56 -18.23 -16.87
N LYS A 133 10.05 -18.44 -15.65
CA LYS A 133 9.37 -19.29 -14.68
C LYS A 133 8.11 -18.61 -14.18
N THR A 134 7.05 -19.40 -14.00
CA THR A 134 5.81 -18.91 -13.39
C THR A 134 6.00 -18.62 -11.91
N PHE A 135 5.10 -17.80 -11.34
CA PHE A 135 5.07 -17.54 -9.89
C PHE A 135 5.07 -18.83 -9.08
N SER A 136 4.24 -19.82 -9.47
CA SER A 136 4.16 -21.10 -8.74
C SER A 136 5.45 -21.91 -8.82
N GLU A 137 6.16 -21.92 -9.96
CA GLU A 137 7.46 -22.58 -10.09
C GLU A 137 8.51 -21.91 -9.19
N VAL A 138 8.53 -20.55 -9.19
CA VAL A 138 9.46 -19.78 -8.37
C VAL A 138 9.15 -19.93 -6.88
N ASN A 139 7.87 -19.84 -6.49
CA ASN A 139 7.47 -20.02 -5.10
C ASN A 139 7.84 -21.41 -4.58
N ALA A 140 7.63 -22.46 -5.36
CA ALA A 140 8.05 -23.82 -4.98
C ALA A 140 9.57 -23.99 -4.86
N LYS A 141 10.37 -23.18 -5.59
CA LYS A 141 11.84 -23.28 -5.62
C LYS A 141 12.54 -22.40 -4.61
N VAL A 142 12.04 -21.20 -4.37
CA VAL A 142 12.70 -20.14 -3.60
C VAL A 142 11.94 -19.79 -2.32
N GLY A 143 10.62 -19.87 -2.35
CA GLY A 143 9.76 -19.63 -1.20
C GLY A 143 10.08 -20.60 -0.06
N GLN A 144 9.96 -20.13 1.18
CA GLN A 144 10.25 -20.92 2.39
C GLN A 144 9.12 -20.67 3.40
N PRO A 145 8.17 -21.60 3.55
CA PRO A 145 7.05 -21.43 4.47
C PRO A 145 7.53 -21.01 5.89
N GLY A 146 6.93 -19.96 6.41
CA GLY A 146 7.27 -19.39 7.72
C GLY A 146 8.61 -18.65 7.81
N LYS A 147 9.35 -18.50 6.68
CA LYS A 147 10.65 -17.81 6.65
C LYS A 147 10.78 -16.80 5.52
N PHE A 148 10.27 -17.11 4.33
CA PHE A 148 10.29 -16.20 3.20
C PHE A 148 9.05 -16.42 2.32
N LEU A 149 8.13 -15.48 2.38
CA LEU A 149 6.85 -15.51 1.68
C LEU A 149 6.96 -14.78 0.34
N LEU A 150 6.58 -15.44 -0.75
CA LEU A 150 6.31 -14.77 -2.02
C LEU A 150 4.81 -14.57 -2.20
N ILE A 151 4.42 -13.36 -2.61
CA ILE A 151 3.04 -12.96 -2.83
C ILE A 151 2.84 -12.67 -4.31
N GLN A 152 1.81 -13.28 -4.90
CA GLN A 152 1.40 -12.98 -6.27
C GLN A 152 0.65 -11.65 -6.29
N GLY A 153 1.04 -10.76 -7.18
CA GLY A 153 0.40 -9.48 -7.38
C GLY A 153 0.57 -9.00 -8.81
N GLU A 154 0.07 -7.80 -9.04
CA GLU A 154 0.26 -7.05 -10.29
C GLU A 154 0.27 -5.55 -10.00
N GLU A 155 0.91 -4.79 -10.84
CA GLU A 155 0.65 -3.36 -10.95
C GLU A 155 -0.39 -3.13 -12.05
N VAL A 156 -1.62 -2.78 -11.64
CA VAL A 156 -2.66 -2.33 -12.57
C VAL A 156 -2.24 -0.99 -13.14
N THR A 157 -1.67 -1.03 -14.34
CA THR A 157 -1.14 0.14 -15.04
C THR A 157 -2.21 0.73 -15.92
N ASP A 158 -2.84 1.77 -15.42
CA ASP A 158 -3.93 2.50 -16.06
C ASP A 158 -3.55 3.97 -16.26
N ARG A 159 -4.45 4.77 -16.83
CA ARG A 159 -4.27 6.21 -17.04
C ARG A 159 -5.58 6.93 -17.30
N PHE A 160 -5.60 8.22 -17.01
CA PHE A 160 -6.60 9.14 -17.52
C PHE A 160 -5.94 10.20 -18.40
N GLY A 161 -6.21 10.16 -19.70
CA GLY A 161 -5.51 11.03 -20.66
C GLY A 161 -4.00 10.82 -20.64
N LYS A 162 -3.24 11.85 -20.28
CA LYS A 162 -1.77 11.80 -20.13
C LYS A 162 -1.30 11.42 -18.73
N TYR A 163 -2.20 11.34 -17.76
CA TYR A 163 -1.87 11.10 -16.36
C TYR A 163 -1.85 9.61 -16.06
N PRO A 164 -0.69 9.02 -15.70
CA PRO A 164 -0.60 7.64 -15.26
C PRO A 164 -1.37 7.45 -13.95
N VAL A 165 -2.04 6.33 -13.82
CA VAL A 165 -2.76 5.89 -12.61
C VAL A 165 -2.41 4.44 -12.40
N HIS A 166 -1.49 4.18 -11.49
CA HIS A 166 -0.96 2.85 -11.23
C HIS A 166 -1.33 2.40 -9.82
N LEU A 167 -1.72 1.15 -9.67
CA LEU A 167 -2.09 0.57 -8.39
C LEU A 167 -1.48 -0.84 -8.26
N CYS A 168 -0.72 -1.10 -7.22
CA CYS A 168 -0.27 -2.44 -6.90
C CYS A 168 -1.36 -3.21 -6.14
N ALA A 169 -1.74 -4.35 -6.69
CA ALA A 169 -2.68 -5.30 -6.11
C ALA A 169 -1.93 -6.54 -5.61
N ALA A 170 -2.00 -6.83 -4.33
CA ALA A 170 -1.29 -7.94 -3.68
C ALA A 170 -2.24 -9.08 -3.31
N ASN A 171 -1.71 -10.31 -3.41
CA ASN A 171 -2.39 -11.58 -3.16
C ASN A 171 -3.60 -11.80 -4.06
N VAL A 172 -3.53 -11.32 -5.31
CA VAL A 172 -4.59 -11.50 -6.30
C VAL A 172 -4.58 -12.91 -6.89
N LYS A 173 -5.78 -13.39 -7.20
CA LYS A 173 -6.00 -14.68 -7.84
C LYS A 173 -6.04 -14.57 -9.36
N ASP A 174 -6.78 -13.58 -9.83
CA ASP A 174 -7.03 -13.32 -11.24
C ASP A 174 -6.52 -11.92 -11.61
N LEU A 175 -6.06 -11.77 -12.86
CA LEU A 175 -5.62 -10.49 -13.40
C LEU A 175 -6.76 -9.46 -13.37
N ILE A 176 -6.46 -8.26 -12.92
CA ILE A 176 -7.36 -7.11 -12.93
C ILE A 176 -7.00 -6.23 -14.14
N PRO A 177 -7.80 -6.24 -15.19
CA PRO A 177 -7.52 -5.38 -16.34
C PRO A 177 -7.73 -3.90 -15.97
N PRO A 178 -7.01 -2.95 -16.59
CA PRO A 178 -7.22 -1.52 -16.39
C PRO A 178 -8.66 -1.11 -16.68
N MET A 179 -9.37 -0.57 -15.67
CA MET A 179 -10.82 -0.36 -15.71
C MET A 179 -11.25 0.94 -16.37
N ARG A 180 -10.33 1.88 -16.58
CA ARG A 180 -10.54 3.18 -17.20
C ARG A 180 -11.66 3.99 -16.55
N GLY A 181 -11.41 5.24 -16.28
CA GLY A 181 -12.39 6.21 -15.75
C GLY A 181 -12.45 7.47 -16.61
N GLU A 182 -13.37 8.38 -16.29
CA GLU A 182 -13.52 9.68 -16.93
C GLU A 182 -12.81 10.81 -16.14
N SER A 183 -12.08 10.43 -15.10
CA SER A 183 -11.18 11.27 -14.32
C SER A 183 -10.09 10.41 -13.66
N VAL A 184 -9.05 11.04 -13.10
CA VAL A 184 -8.04 10.34 -12.32
C VAL A 184 -8.68 9.64 -11.11
N SER A 185 -9.53 10.35 -10.35
CA SER A 185 -10.23 9.77 -9.19
C SER A 185 -11.10 8.58 -9.57
N GLU A 186 -11.86 8.67 -10.66
CA GLU A 186 -12.71 7.59 -11.11
C GLU A 186 -11.90 6.39 -11.62
N THR A 187 -10.77 6.65 -12.29
CA THR A 187 -9.85 5.57 -12.72
C THR A 187 -9.31 4.83 -11.48
N ILE A 188 -8.88 5.54 -10.44
CA ILE A 188 -8.47 4.93 -9.18
C ILE A 188 -9.61 4.11 -8.59
N GLN A 189 -10.80 4.70 -8.42
CA GLN A 189 -11.94 4.04 -7.79
C GLN A 189 -12.35 2.76 -8.51
N LYS A 190 -12.45 2.77 -9.84
CA LYS A 190 -12.84 1.58 -10.60
C LYS A 190 -11.85 0.42 -10.46
N ASN A 191 -10.54 0.71 -10.43
CA ASN A 191 -9.54 -0.33 -10.22
C ASN A 191 -9.59 -0.86 -8.78
N VAL A 192 -9.84 -0.01 -7.78
CA VAL A 192 -10.10 -0.42 -6.40
C VAL A 192 -11.34 -1.31 -6.29
N ASP A 193 -12.45 -0.91 -6.92
CA ASP A 193 -13.71 -1.68 -6.91
C ASP A 193 -13.54 -3.05 -7.57
N ALA A 194 -12.72 -3.15 -8.61
CA ALA A 194 -12.41 -4.42 -9.27
C ALA A 194 -11.69 -5.40 -8.33
N LEU A 195 -10.70 -4.92 -7.55
CA LEU A 195 -10.06 -5.75 -6.53
C LEU A 195 -11.02 -6.14 -5.42
N ILE A 196 -11.80 -5.20 -4.88
CA ILE A 196 -12.78 -5.48 -3.83
C ILE A 196 -13.75 -6.57 -4.30
N SER A 197 -14.26 -6.46 -5.53
CA SER A 197 -15.12 -7.47 -6.12
C SER A 197 -14.44 -8.83 -6.26
N GLN A 198 -13.14 -8.87 -6.56
CA GLN A 198 -12.39 -10.12 -6.61
C GLN A 198 -12.22 -10.72 -5.21
N ARG A 199 -11.87 -9.89 -4.22
CA ARG A 199 -11.73 -10.29 -2.81
C ARG A 199 -13.04 -10.90 -2.27
N GLU A 200 -14.17 -10.23 -2.51
CA GLU A 200 -15.49 -10.70 -2.08
C GLU A 200 -15.88 -12.05 -2.72
N ARG A 201 -15.64 -12.20 -4.02
CA ARG A 201 -15.95 -13.46 -4.73
C ARG A 201 -15.05 -14.63 -4.32
N SER A 202 -13.79 -14.37 -4.02
CA SER A 202 -12.80 -15.41 -3.69
C SER A 202 -12.75 -15.76 -2.20
N GLY A 203 -13.14 -14.83 -1.32
CA GLY A 203 -12.94 -14.91 0.12
C GLY A 203 -11.48 -14.83 0.56
N GLN A 204 -10.54 -14.50 -0.34
CA GLN A 204 -9.11 -14.39 -0.09
C GLN A 204 -8.77 -12.97 0.36
N SER A 205 -7.89 -12.84 1.36
CA SER A 205 -7.36 -11.52 1.75
C SER A 205 -6.54 -10.93 0.60
N MET A 206 -6.94 -9.74 0.15
CA MET A 206 -6.27 -9.00 -0.92
C MET A 206 -6.17 -7.53 -0.50
N MET A 207 -5.10 -6.85 -0.91
CA MET A 207 -4.96 -5.41 -0.74
C MET A 207 -4.56 -4.74 -2.04
N ILE A 208 -4.92 -3.47 -2.16
CA ILE A 208 -4.49 -2.61 -3.27
C ILE A 208 -3.96 -1.30 -2.68
N HIS A 209 -3.00 -0.69 -3.35
CA HIS A 209 -2.53 0.65 -2.98
C HIS A 209 -2.25 1.49 -4.22
N LEU A 210 -2.44 2.81 -4.09
CA LEU A 210 -2.05 3.74 -5.13
C LEU A 210 -0.53 3.92 -5.10
N ASN A 211 0.11 3.77 -6.27
CA ASN A 211 1.53 3.92 -6.46
C ASN A 211 1.91 5.40 -6.68
N HIS A 212 3.11 5.77 -6.30
CA HIS A 212 3.89 6.97 -6.71
C HIS A 212 3.07 8.18 -7.23
N PRO A 213 2.23 8.85 -6.43
CA PRO A 213 1.32 9.91 -6.89
C PRO A 213 2.06 11.04 -7.64
N ASN A 214 3.32 11.29 -7.27
CA ASN A 214 4.17 12.31 -7.88
C ASN A 214 4.94 11.82 -9.13
N PHE A 215 4.70 10.61 -9.62
CA PHE A 215 5.21 10.21 -10.93
C PHE A 215 4.50 11.02 -12.03
N GLY A 216 5.26 11.91 -12.66
CA GLY A 216 4.70 12.90 -13.60
C GLY A 216 3.65 13.83 -12.95
N TYR A 217 3.60 13.91 -11.61
CA TYR A 217 2.61 14.67 -10.83
C TYR A 217 1.15 14.36 -11.25
N ALA A 218 0.89 13.09 -11.50
CA ALA A 218 -0.37 12.65 -12.11
C ALA A 218 -1.54 12.62 -11.13
N VAL A 219 -1.30 12.32 -9.85
CA VAL A 219 -2.34 12.17 -8.83
C VAL A 219 -2.19 13.29 -7.79
N THR A 220 -3.30 13.94 -7.45
CA THR A 220 -3.35 14.98 -6.41
C THR A 220 -4.01 14.44 -5.14
N ALA A 221 -3.83 15.15 -4.02
CA ALA A 221 -4.53 14.80 -2.78
C ALA A 221 -6.06 14.79 -2.97
N GLU A 222 -6.60 15.69 -3.81
CA GLU A 222 -8.03 15.78 -4.12
C GLU A 222 -8.54 14.57 -4.90
N ASP A 223 -7.69 13.98 -5.74
CA ASP A 223 -8.05 12.75 -6.46
C ASP A 223 -8.18 11.57 -5.50
N LEU A 224 -7.32 11.50 -4.48
CA LEU A 224 -7.18 10.34 -3.61
C LEU A 224 -8.05 10.41 -2.34
N MET A 225 -8.22 11.60 -1.75
CA MET A 225 -8.91 11.72 -0.45
C MET A 225 -10.36 11.22 -0.43
N ARG A 226 -11.02 11.08 -1.60
CA ARG A 226 -12.42 10.64 -1.71
C ARG A 226 -12.58 9.16 -2.05
N ILE A 227 -11.48 8.47 -2.35
CA ILE A 227 -11.51 7.04 -2.74
C ILE A 227 -12.02 6.21 -1.57
N ARG A 228 -12.92 5.28 -1.87
CA ARG A 228 -13.53 4.35 -0.91
C ARG A 228 -12.96 2.95 -1.11
N GLY A 229 -12.87 2.18 -0.02
CA GLY A 229 -12.34 0.83 -0.06
C GLY A 229 -10.81 0.75 -0.10
N GLU A 230 -10.13 1.80 -0.58
CA GLU A 230 -8.68 1.93 -0.54
C GLU A 230 -8.24 2.49 0.81
N LYS A 231 -7.17 1.89 1.36
CA LYS A 231 -6.59 2.31 2.64
C LYS A 231 -5.12 2.69 2.55
N PHE A 232 -4.49 2.54 1.39
CA PHE A 232 -3.04 2.64 1.26
C PHE A 232 -2.62 3.44 0.04
N TYR A 233 -1.52 4.17 0.18
CA TYR A 233 -0.80 4.77 -0.95
C TYR A 233 0.68 4.90 -0.62
N GLU A 234 1.52 5.07 -1.64
CA GLU A 234 2.97 5.22 -1.44
C GLU A 234 3.30 6.64 -0.99
N VAL A 235 3.64 6.77 0.29
CA VAL A 235 4.22 8.00 0.86
C VAL A 235 5.69 8.15 0.46
N TYR A 236 6.35 7.04 0.15
CA TYR A 236 7.69 6.98 -0.38
C TYR A 236 7.78 5.88 -1.44
N ASN A 237 8.34 6.22 -2.60
CA ASN A 237 8.64 5.28 -3.67
C ASN A 237 10.11 5.41 -4.05
N GLY A 238 10.82 4.29 -4.16
CA GLY A 238 12.26 4.22 -4.42
C GLY A 238 12.68 4.49 -5.86
N HIS A 239 11.72 4.64 -6.79
CA HIS A 239 12.02 4.91 -8.19
C HIS A 239 12.51 6.37 -8.39
N PRO A 240 13.66 6.61 -9.04
CA PRO A 240 14.25 7.96 -9.17
C PRO A 240 13.45 8.91 -10.08
N GLY A 241 12.45 8.41 -10.80
CA GLY A 241 11.48 9.21 -11.56
C GLY A 241 10.33 9.74 -10.73
N VAL A 242 10.25 9.39 -9.45
CA VAL A 242 9.21 9.85 -8.52
C VAL A 242 9.77 10.96 -7.64
N ASN A 243 9.15 12.13 -7.68
CA ASN A 243 9.51 13.26 -6.84
C ASN A 243 8.78 13.19 -5.48
N ASN A 244 9.26 12.37 -4.56
CA ASN A 244 8.66 12.25 -3.22
C ASN A 244 8.62 13.60 -2.49
N SER A 245 9.69 14.39 -2.59
CA SER A 245 9.82 15.70 -1.95
C SER A 245 8.98 16.79 -2.59
N GLY A 246 8.41 16.54 -3.78
CA GLY A 246 7.67 17.55 -4.54
C GLY A 246 8.56 18.69 -5.07
N ASN A 247 7.98 19.86 -5.29
CA ASN A 247 8.68 21.09 -5.70
C ASN A 247 7.85 22.34 -5.33
N GLU A 248 8.23 23.51 -5.86
CA GLU A 248 7.51 24.76 -5.58
C GLU A 248 6.04 24.73 -5.99
N GLU A 249 5.67 23.97 -7.02
CA GLU A 249 4.30 23.87 -7.55
C GLU A 249 3.55 22.64 -7.02
N HIS A 250 4.25 21.58 -6.64
CA HIS A 250 3.67 20.29 -6.29
C HIS A 250 4.02 19.89 -4.87
N ALA A 251 3.01 19.51 -4.10
CA ALA A 251 3.19 19.03 -2.74
C ALA A 251 4.03 17.75 -2.70
N SER A 252 4.83 17.57 -1.64
CA SER A 252 5.46 16.29 -1.36
C SER A 252 4.40 15.22 -1.07
N THR A 253 4.77 13.96 -1.24
CA THR A 253 3.90 12.83 -0.90
C THR A 253 3.49 12.85 0.57
N GLU A 254 4.39 13.19 1.50
CA GLU A 254 4.06 13.37 2.91
C GLU A 254 3.05 14.51 3.14
N ARG A 255 3.22 15.64 2.44
CA ARG A 255 2.26 16.74 2.54
C ARG A 255 0.88 16.35 2.02
N MET A 256 0.83 15.55 0.95
CA MET A 256 -0.41 14.99 0.44
C MET A 256 -1.05 14.07 1.48
N TRP A 257 -0.26 13.26 2.18
CA TRP A 257 -0.74 12.39 3.25
C TRP A 257 -1.47 13.16 4.35
N ASP A 258 -0.85 14.22 4.86
CA ASP A 258 -1.45 15.06 5.89
C ASP A 258 -2.77 15.71 5.43
N ILE A 259 -2.84 16.17 4.16
CA ILE A 259 -4.06 16.71 3.58
C ILE A 259 -5.15 15.63 3.49
N ILE A 260 -4.80 14.45 2.98
CA ILE A 260 -5.70 13.32 2.84
C ILE A 260 -6.25 12.90 4.20
N LEU A 261 -5.39 12.69 5.19
CA LEU A 261 -5.77 12.31 6.55
C LEU A 261 -6.74 13.33 7.16
N THR A 262 -6.39 14.61 7.10
CA THR A 262 -7.23 15.68 7.65
C THR A 262 -8.60 15.70 7.00
N LYS A 263 -8.65 15.69 5.65
CA LYS A 263 -9.92 15.78 4.92
C LYS A 263 -10.79 14.53 5.11
N ARG A 264 -10.17 13.34 5.11
CA ARG A 264 -10.90 12.08 5.33
C ARG A 264 -11.51 12.00 6.72
N LEU A 265 -10.72 12.32 7.75
CA LEU A 265 -11.13 12.13 9.15
C LEU A 265 -12.03 13.25 9.68
N ALA A 266 -11.85 14.50 9.21
CA ALA A 266 -12.57 15.63 9.75
C ALA A 266 -13.75 16.12 8.88
N GLU A 267 -13.71 15.91 7.56
CA GLU A 267 -14.73 16.48 6.66
C GLU A 267 -15.52 15.42 5.90
N LEU A 268 -14.86 14.33 5.48
CA LEU A 268 -15.46 13.31 4.61
C LEU A 268 -15.98 12.09 5.40
N GLN A 269 -15.62 11.98 6.68
CA GLN A 269 -15.96 10.84 7.54
C GLN A 269 -15.57 9.50 6.89
N LEU A 270 -14.38 9.48 6.28
CA LEU A 270 -13.82 8.29 5.64
C LEU A 270 -12.73 7.67 6.53
N PRO A 271 -12.48 6.37 6.42
CA PRO A 271 -11.41 5.70 7.16
C PRO A 271 -10.03 6.32 6.89
N VAL A 272 -9.13 6.10 7.82
CA VAL A 272 -7.70 6.43 7.69
C VAL A 272 -7.14 5.89 6.37
N MET A 273 -6.20 6.64 5.78
CA MET A 273 -5.36 6.16 4.68
C MET A 273 -3.92 6.05 5.20
N TYR A 274 -3.33 4.88 5.03
CA TYR A 274 -1.99 4.56 5.52
C TYR A 274 -0.93 4.81 4.45
N GLY A 275 0.28 5.19 4.88
CA GLY A 275 1.42 5.45 4.00
C GLY A 275 2.35 4.25 3.89
N LEU A 276 2.65 3.82 2.66
CA LEU A 276 3.60 2.76 2.35
C LEU A 276 4.93 3.33 1.87
N ALA A 277 6.03 2.63 2.14
CA ALA A 277 7.28 2.80 1.44
C ALA A 277 7.58 1.56 0.60
N THR A 278 8.00 1.76 -0.64
CA THR A 278 8.28 0.68 -1.60
C THR A 278 9.53 0.97 -2.42
N ASP A 279 10.06 -0.06 -3.08
CA ASP A 279 11.22 0.07 -3.96
C ASP A 279 10.86 0.51 -5.37
N ASP A 280 9.76 -0.02 -5.91
CA ASP A 280 9.44 0.09 -7.33
C ASP A 280 10.66 -0.36 -8.18
N GLY A 281 11.24 -1.49 -7.77
CA GLY A 281 12.53 -1.98 -8.26
C GLY A 281 12.44 -2.59 -9.65
N HIS A 282 13.24 -2.09 -10.59
CA HIS A 282 13.35 -2.56 -11.96
C HIS A 282 14.76 -3.06 -12.32
N ASN A 283 15.78 -2.54 -11.64
CA ASN A 283 17.18 -2.75 -11.98
C ASN A 283 17.93 -3.47 -10.86
N TYR A 284 18.37 -4.69 -11.15
CA TYR A 284 19.01 -5.59 -10.16
C TYR A 284 20.48 -5.86 -10.47
N HIS A 285 21.07 -5.12 -11.42
CA HIS A 285 22.44 -5.30 -11.86
C HIS A 285 23.27 -4.04 -11.63
N GLY A 286 24.47 -4.20 -11.01
CA GLY A 286 25.42 -3.11 -10.80
C GLY A 286 24.98 -2.05 -9.79
N ILE A 287 24.29 -2.47 -8.72
CA ILE A 287 23.84 -1.62 -7.62
C ILE A 287 25.02 -1.18 -6.75
N PRO A 288 25.13 0.13 -6.39
CA PRO A 288 24.26 1.25 -6.76
C PRO A 288 24.59 1.84 -8.13
N SER A 289 23.59 2.14 -8.95
CA SER A 289 23.77 2.75 -10.29
C SER A 289 22.87 3.98 -10.52
N ARG A 290 22.09 4.39 -9.52
CA ARG A 290 21.08 5.47 -9.57
C ARG A 290 19.87 5.18 -10.49
N LYS A 291 19.69 3.94 -10.89
CA LYS A 291 18.48 3.49 -11.58
C LYS A 291 17.39 3.12 -10.57
N SER A 292 16.28 2.57 -11.02
CA SER A 292 15.24 2.05 -10.12
C SER A 292 15.69 0.73 -9.47
N GLU A 293 16.23 0.82 -8.29
CA GLU A 293 16.96 -0.27 -7.61
C GLU A 293 16.23 -0.70 -6.34
N PRO A 294 16.32 -1.98 -5.97
CA PRO A 294 15.74 -2.49 -4.73
C PRO A 294 16.51 -2.02 -3.48
N GLY A 295 15.84 -2.09 -2.31
CA GLY A 295 16.41 -1.79 -1.01
C GLY A 295 16.38 -0.31 -0.63
N ARG A 296 15.44 0.46 -1.22
CA ARG A 296 15.27 1.88 -0.94
C ARG A 296 14.14 2.18 0.01
N GLY A 297 13.05 1.41 -0.09
CA GLY A 297 11.89 1.57 0.78
C GLY A 297 11.16 0.26 0.98
N TRP A 298 10.71 0.00 2.20
CA TRP A 298 9.98 -1.21 2.55
C TRP A 298 9.02 -0.98 3.71
N VAL A 299 8.20 -1.97 3.99
CA VAL A 299 7.32 -2.00 5.15
C VAL A 299 7.80 -3.00 6.18
N MET A 300 7.52 -2.70 7.46
CA MET A 300 7.66 -3.60 8.59
C MET A 300 6.27 -3.87 9.12
N VAL A 301 5.77 -5.10 9.00
CA VAL A 301 4.41 -5.49 9.38
C VAL A 301 4.43 -6.28 10.68
N LEU A 302 3.64 -5.86 11.66
CA LEU A 302 3.49 -6.55 12.95
C LEU A 302 2.32 -7.54 12.87
N ALA A 303 2.61 -8.82 12.65
CA ALA A 303 1.60 -9.86 12.44
C ALA A 303 1.90 -11.12 13.25
N ALA A 304 0.88 -11.97 13.42
CA ALA A 304 1.01 -13.23 14.15
C ALA A 304 1.68 -14.34 13.32
N ALA A 305 1.58 -14.28 11.99
CA ALA A 305 2.17 -15.25 11.07
C ALA A 305 2.62 -14.60 9.76
N LEU A 306 3.58 -15.24 9.10
CA LEU A 306 4.10 -14.84 7.79
C LEU A 306 3.24 -15.49 6.69
N ASP A 307 2.04 -15.01 6.53
CA ASP A 307 1.10 -15.37 5.47
C ASP A 307 0.17 -14.19 5.15
N PRO A 308 -0.44 -14.15 3.94
CA PRO A 308 -1.29 -13.03 3.54
C PRO A 308 -2.54 -12.86 4.43
N GLU A 309 -3.11 -13.94 4.97
CA GLU A 309 -4.33 -13.92 5.78
C GLU A 309 -4.07 -13.29 7.17
N SER A 310 -2.83 -13.34 7.66
CA SER A 310 -2.39 -12.67 8.90
C SER A 310 -1.92 -11.23 8.63
N MET A 311 -1.13 -11.04 7.55
CA MET A 311 -0.43 -9.78 7.29
C MET A 311 -1.34 -8.69 6.71
N ILE A 312 -2.20 -9.01 5.72
CA ILE A 312 -3.07 -8.03 5.09
C ILE A 312 -4.05 -7.42 6.11
N PRO A 313 -4.76 -8.20 6.95
CA PRO A 313 -5.58 -7.62 8.00
C PRO A 313 -4.78 -6.80 9.03
N ALA A 314 -3.54 -7.20 9.36
CA ALA A 314 -2.68 -6.40 10.23
C ALA A 314 -2.38 -5.02 9.61
N MET A 315 -2.01 -4.98 8.33
CA MET A 315 -1.80 -3.72 7.61
C MET A 315 -3.08 -2.88 7.54
N GLU A 316 -4.24 -3.50 7.30
CA GLU A 316 -5.54 -2.81 7.27
C GLU A 316 -5.94 -2.18 8.62
N ARG A 317 -5.36 -2.64 9.73
CA ARG A 317 -5.49 -2.02 11.06
C ARG A 317 -4.44 -0.95 11.33
N GLY A 318 -3.40 -0.83 10.48
CA GLY A 318 -2.26 0.06 10.69
C GLY A 318 -1.16 -0.55 11.57
N ASP A 319 -1.15 -1.86 11.76
CA ASP A 319 -0.12 -2.60 12.52
C ASP A 319 1.15 -2.75 11.66
N PHE A 320 1.67 -1.66 11.16
CA PHE A 320 2.92 -1.62 10.38
C PHE A 320 3.52 -0.20 10.40
N TYR A 321 4.78 -0.11 10.02
CA TYR A 321 5.41 1.16 9.67
C TYR A 321 6.16 1.03 8.35
N SER A 322 6.43 2.16 7.71
CA SER A 322 7.19 2.26 6.46
C SER A 322 8.57 2.82 6.75
N THR A 323 9.59 2.41 6.01
CA THR A 323 10.96 2.84 6.27
C THR A 323 11.83 2.81 5.03
N SER A 324 12.87 3.64 5.03
CA SER A 324 13.99 3.61 4.08
C SER A 324 15.32 3.25 4.76
N GLY A 325 15.29 2.76 6.02
CA GLY A 325 16.52 2.36 6.73
C GLY A 325 16.40 2.35 8.26
N VAL A 326 15.54 3.19 8.84
CA VAL A 326 15.36 3.22 10.29
C VAL A 326 14.54 2.02 10.76
N THR A 327 15.06 1.27 11.73
CA THR A 327 14.35 0.15 12.35
C THR A 327 13.75 0.58 13.69
N LEU A 328 12.45 0.27 13.88
CA LEU A 328 11.75 0.51 15.14
C LEU A 328 11.58 -0.81 15.90
N THR A 329 11.91 -0.80 17.19
CA THR A 329 11.65 -1.91 18.10
C THR A 329 10.23 -1.89 18.63
N LYS A 330 9.64 -0.67 18.72
CA LYS A 330 8.33 -0.48 19.31
C LYS A 330 7.56 0.63 18.60
N VAL A 331 6.28 0.35 18.33
CA VAL A 331 5.28 1.32 17.91
C VAL A 331 4.01 1.02 18.68
N GLU A 332 3.55 1.96 19.48
CA GLU A 332 2.30 1.85 20.25
C GLU A 332 1.38 3.00 19.90
N SER A 333 0.24 2.67 19.28
CA SER A 333 -0.87 3.59 19.04
C SER A 333 -2.03 3.24 19.99
N SER A 334 -2.56 4.22 20.69
CA SER A 334 -3.66 4.04 21.62
C SER A 334 -4.60 5.26 21.61
N SER A 335 -5.72 5.16 22.31
CA SER A 335 -6.62 6.31 22.55
C SER A 335 -5.97 7.46 23.35
N ARG A 336 -4.77 7.25 23.91
CA ARG A 336 -4.02 8.26 24.67
C ARG A 336 -2.93 8.93 23.86
N GLY A 337 -2.51 8.37 22.72
CA GLY A 337 -1.43 8.94 21.93
C GLY A 337 -0.62 7.91 21.15
N LEU A 338 0.58 8.30 20.76
CA LEU A 338 1.51 7.53 19.95
C LEU A 338 2.89 7.50 20.60
N SER A 339 3.50 6.32 20.73
CA SER A 339 4.89 6.18 21.19
C SER A 339 5.70 5.33 20.22
N VAL A 340 6.99 5.64 20.11
CA VAL A 340 7.93 4.96 19.22
C VAL A 340 9.28 4.76 19.91
N GLU A 341 9.95 3.65 19.56
CA GLU A 341 11.30 3.36 20.00
C GLU A 341 12.11 2.82 18.83
N VAL A 342 13.29 3.41 18.61
CA VAL A 342 14.22 3.06 17.53
C VAL A 342 15.18 2.00 18.03
N GLN A 343 15.53 1.03 17.20
CA GLN A 343 16.68 0.18 17.39
C GLN A 343 17.94 1.03 17.17
N ALA A 344 18.41 1.68 18.25
CA ALA A 344 19.50 2.63 18.15
C ALA A 344 20.82 1.97 17.72
N GLU A 345 21.50 2.62 16.79
CA GLU A 345 22.81 2.21 16.30
C GLU A 345 23.90 3.13 16.82
N ALA A 346 25.09 2.58 17.11
CA ALA A 346 26.19 3.38 17.63
C ALA A 346 26.64 4.46 16.62
N GLY A 347 26.72 5.73 17.06
CA GLY A 347 27.13 6.85 16.23
C GLY A 347 26.08 7.38 15.27
N VAL A 348 24.82 6.96 15.42
CA VAL A 348 23.68 7.46 14.66
C VAL A 348 22.75 8.23 15.60
N ASP A 349 22.47 9.48 15.24
CA ASP A 349 21.48 10.31 15.92
C ASP A 349 20.12 10.16 15.27
N TYR A 350 19.07 10.31 16.04
CA TYR A 350 17.68 10.22 15.58
C TYR A 350 16.89 11.44 16.01
N ARG A 351 16.06 11.94 15.08
CA ARG A 351 15.06 12.96 15.34
C ARG A 351 13.68 12.38 15.11
N ILE A 352 12.86 12.41 16.14
CA ILE A 352 11.47 11.92 16.12
C ILE A 352 10.55 13.14 16.10
N GLU A 353 9.69 13.22 15.09
CA GLU A 353 8.75 14.31 14.89
C GLU A 353 7.33 13.78 14.91
N PHE A 354 6.48 14.34 15.78
CA PHE A 354 5.05 14.08 15.81
C PHE A 354 4.35 15.15 14.99
N ILE A 355 3.64 14.71 13.97
CA ILE A 355 3.00 15.55 12.94
C ILE A 355 1.51 15.25 12.98
N GLY A 356 0.68 16.31 12.98
CA GLY A 356 -0.76 16.12 13.06
C GLY A 356 -1.55 17.37 12.71
N THR A 357 -2.86 17.28 12.84
CA THR A 357 -3.80 18.39 12.59
C THR A 357 -4.79 18.47 13.75
N ASP A 358 -4.99 19.68 14.28
CA ASP A 358 -6.01 19.95 15.29
C ASP A 358 -7.37 20.29 14.66
N SER A 359 -8.45 20.08 15.38
CA SER A 359 -9.84 20.31 14.94
C SER A 359 -10.14 21.76 14.52
N GLY A 360 -9.40 22.74 15.05
CA GLY A 360 -9.53 24.15 14.74
C GLY A 360 -8.75 24.65 13.52
N TYR A 361 -8.25 23.76 12.66
CA TYR A 361 -7.43 24.13 11.49
C TYR A 361 -8.19 24.99 10.48
N ASP A 362 -7.47 25.86 9.75
CA ASP A 362 -8.03 26.60 8.63
C ASP A 362 -8.34 25.66 7.46
N LYS A 363 -9.63 25.56 7.11
CA LYS A 363 -10.17 24.67 6.05
C LYS A 363 -9.96 25.20 4.65
N THR A 364 -9.49 26.43 4.50
CA THR A 364 -9.35 27.08 3.17
C THR A 364 -8.21 26.47 2.36
N SER A 365 -8.35 26.55 1.06
CA SER A 365 -7.29 26.16 0.13
C SER A 365 -7.33 27.03 -1.13
N LYS A 366 -6.18 27.17 -1.78
CA LYS A 366 -6.03 27.95 -3.03
C LYS A 366 -5.48 27.05 -4.14
N PRO A 367 -5.91 27.23 -5.41
CA PRO A 367 -5.27 26.54 -6.53
C PRO A 367 -3.80 26.97 -6.65
N VAL A 368 -2.98 26.09 -7.17
CA VAL A 368 -1.62 26.45 -7.60
C VAL A 368 -1.72 27.08 -8.99
N LEU A 369 -1.03 28.21 -9.17
CA LEU A 369 -1.05 28.96 -10.42
C LEU A 369 0.33 28.91 -11.07
N ASP A 370 0.36 28.81 -12.39
CA ASP A 370 1.57 28.99 -13.18
C ASP A 370 2.03 30.46 -13.22
N LYS A 371 3.15 30.73 -13.86
CA LYS A 371 3.71 32.09 -14.02
C LYS A 371 2.79 33.09 -14.75
N ASN A 372 1.75 32.60 -15.43
CA ASN A 372 0.77 33.41 -16.15
C ASN A 372 -0.54 33.58 -15.34
N GLY A 373 -0.59 33.08 -14.10
CA GLY A 373 -1.77 33.15 -13.23
C GLY A 373 -2.84 32.13 -13.57
N LYS A 374 -2.57 31.14 -14.42
CA LYS A 374 -3.49 30.07 -14.76
C LYS A 374 -3.35 28.90 -13.78
N ALA A 375 -4.47 28.36 -13.32
CA ALA A 375 -4.46 27.18 -12.45
C ALA A 375 -3.85 25.98 -13.17
N ILE A 376 -2.91 25.30 -12.52
CA ILE A 376 -2.29 24.05 -12.96
C ILE A 376 -2.92 22.85 -12.21
N ARG A 377 -2.72 21.65 -12.76
CA ARG A 377 -3.08 20.43 -12.06
C ARG A 377 -2.00 20.11 -11.02
N ALA A 378 -2.29 20.42 -9.79
CA ALA A 378 -1.47 20.12 -8.63
C ALA A 378 -2.36 20.06 -7.39
N THR A 379 -1.93 19.38 -6.34
CA THR A 379 -2.57 19.45 -5.02
C THR A 379 -2.68 20.91 -4.60
N ARG A 380 -3.88 21.34 -4.21
CA ARG A 380 -4.14 22.71 -3.79
C ARG A 380 -3.25 23.11 -2.61
N ARG A 381 -3.01 24.40 -2.44
CA ARG A 381 -2.29 24.92 -1.27
C ARG A 381 -3.26 25.07 -0.11
N TYR A 382 -3.12 24.17 0.86
CA TYR A 382 -3.86 24.20 2.12
C TYR A 382 -3.07 24.94 3.20
N SER A 383 -3.77 25.33 4.29
CA SER A 383 -3.17 25.94 5.47
C SER A 383 -2.02 25.10 6.04
N LYS A 384 -1.05 25.77 6.63
CA LYS A 384 0.06 25.14 7.38
C LYS A 384 -0.39 24.47 8.69
N ASP A 385 -1.65 24.70 9.11
CA ASP A 385 -2.24 24.01 10.27
C ASP A 385 -2.44 22.52 10.01
N ILE A 386 -2.63 22.14 8.73
CA ILE A 386 -2.73 20.74 8.31
C ILE A 386 -1.33 20.13 8.32
N GLY A 387 -1.15 19.03 9.07
CA GLY A 387 0.13 18.35 9.15
C GLY A 387 1.23 19.20 9.78
N LYS A 388 0.89 19.99 10.79
CA LYS A 388 1.88 20.78 11.52
C LYS A 388 2.74 19.91 12.43
N LEU A 389 3.95 20.36 12.71
CA LEU A 389 4.78 19.77 13.75
C LEU A 389 4.15 20.07 15.12
N LEU A 390 3.75 19.02 15.84
CA LEU A 390 3.16 19.11 17.17
C LEU A 390 4.23 19.00 18.26
N ALA A 391 5.20 18.10 18.07
CA ALA A 391 6.34 17.93 18.96
C ALA A 391 7.52 17.33 18.20
N ALA A 392 8.73 17.58 18.68
CA ALA A 392 9.94 16.96 18.21
C ALA A 392 10.84 16.56 19.37
N HIS A 393 11.55 15.45 19.21
CA HIS A 393 12.47 14.92 20.20
C HIS A 393 13.72 14.38 19.52
N ASP A 394 14.90 14.71 20.05
CA ASP A 394 16.18 14.15 19.61
C ASP A 394 16.52 12.97 20.54
N GLY A 395 16.70 11.80 19.96
CA GLY A 395 16.98 10.55 20.67
C GLY A 395 16.22 9.36 20.12
N PRO A 396 16.45 8.15 20.67
CA PRO A 396 15.92 6.91 20.13
C PRO A 396 14.48 6.58 20.55
N SER A 397 13.88 7.33 21.47
CA SER A 397 12.51 7.06 21.91
C SER A 397 11.76 8.34 22.23
N ALA A 398 10.45 8.38 21.90
CA ALA A 398 9.58 9.48 22.23
C ALA A 398 8.11 9.03 22.29
N SER A 399 7.31 9.84 23.00
CA SER A 399 5.87 9.64 23.10
C SER A 399 5.16 10.98 22.96
N TYR A 400 4.01 10.95 22.27
CA TYR A 400 3.08 12.06 22.18
C TYR A 400 1.76 11.67 22.88
N THR A 401 1.33 12.46 23.84
CA THR A 401 0.03 12.29 24.51
C THR A 401 -0.96 13.26 23.91
N PHE A 402 -2.14 12.78 23.51
CA PHE A 402 -3.20 13.64 22.98
C PHE A 402 -3.62 14.72 24.00
N THR A 403 -3.79 15.94 23.49
CA THR A 403 -4.30 17.08 24.26
C THR A 403 -5.83 17.20 24.20
N GLY A 404 -6.46 16.47 23.29
CA GLY A 404 -7.91 16.45 23.08
C GLY A 404 -8.39 17.18 21.82
N THR A 405 -7.50 17.86 21.11
CA THR A 405 -7.85 18.65 19.91
C THR A 405 -7.40 18.01 18.60
N GLU A 406 -6.55 17.00 18.65
CA GLU A 406 -5.97 16.39 17.48
C GLU A 406 -7.00 15.54 16.71
N ILE A 407 -6.99 15.65 15.40
CA ILE A 407 -7.72 14.78 14.46
C ILE A 407 -6.93 13.49 14.28
N TYR A 408 -5.60 13.61 14.13
CA TYR A 408 -4.65 12.49 14.08
C TYR A 408 -3.26 12.97 14.50
N VAL A 409 -2.41 12.02 14.86
CA VAL A 409 -0.98 12.21 15.02
C VAL A 409 -0.24 11.05 14.39
N ARG A 410 0.72 11.33 13.53
CA ARG A 410 1.67 10.36 12.97
C ARG A 410 3.09 10.71 13.41
N ALA A 411 4.03 9.78 13.30
CA ALA A 411 5.42 10.09 13.57
C ALA A 411 6.28 9.92 12.31
N ARG A 412 7.31 10.77 12.20
CA ARG A 412 8.42 10.62 11.27
C ARG A 412 9.71 10.56 12.08
N ILE A 413 10.55 9.57 11.78
CA ILE A 413 11.86 9.43 12.38
C ILE A 413 12.90 9.63 11.29
N THR A 414 13.87 10.51 11.51
CA THR A 414 14.97 10.75 10.58
C THR A 414 16.28 10.43 11.32
N SER A 415 17.13 9.59 10.71
CA SER A 415 18.47 9.32 11.22
C SER A 415 19.46 10.34 10.71
N SER A 416 20.62 10.46 11.36
CA SER A 416 21.76 11.25 10.86
C SER A 416 22.53 10.55 9.72
N ARG A 417 22.16 9.30 9.40
CA ARG A 417 22.80 8.50 8.33
C ARG A 417 22.15 8.77 6.98
N LYS A 418 22.96 9.10 5.98
CA LYS A 418 22.49 9.16 4.60
C LYS A 418 22.15 7.77 4.09
N HIS A 419 21.09 7.69 3.30
CA HIS A 419 20.72 6.43 2.67
C HIS A 419 21.83 5.96 1.71
N PRO A 420 22.30 4.69 1.79
CA PRO A 420 23.44 4.22 0.99
C PRO A 420 23.14 4.12 -0.51
N ASN A 421 21.88 4.03 -0.89
CA ASN A 421 21.41 3.99 -2.28
C ASN A 421 20.10 4.80 -2.42
N PRO A 422 20.15 6.16 -2.31
CA PRO A 422 18.95 6.97 -2.23
C PRO A 422 18.22 7.09 -3.58
N SER A 423 16.89 7.28 -3.54
CA SER A 423 16.12 7.66 -4.73
C SER A 423 16.30 9.13 -5.10
N GLU A 424 16.33 10.01 -4.11
CA GLU A 424 16.67 11.43 -4.25
C GLU A 424 18.07 11.68 -3.64
N ILE A 425 18.84 12.55 -4.27
CA ILE A 425 20.22 12.81 -3.82
C ILE A 425 20.20 13.39 -2.41
N ASP A 426 21.08 12.90 -1.56
CA ASP A 426 21.25 13.34 -0.18
C ASP A 426 20.15 12.92 0.80
N ASP A 427 19.24 12.02 0.44
CA ASP A 427 18.26 11.48 1.37
C ASP A 427 18.90 10.83 2.60
N TYR A 428 18.29 11.07 3.74
CA TYR A 428 18.58 10.37 4.99
C TYR A 428 17.66 9.15 5.14
N GLU A 429 18.12 8.16 5.90
CA GLU A 429 17.24 7.06 6.29
C GLU A 429 16.13 7.57 7.19
N GLN A 430 14.89 7.15 6.89
CA GLN A 430 13.69 7.57 7.59
C GLN A 430 12.78 6.41 7.95
N ALA A 431 11.87 6.64 8.90
CA ALA A 431 10.69 5.80 9.12
C ALA A 431 9.44 6.67 9.21
N TRP A 432 8.34 6.14 8.69
CA TRP A 432 7.00 6.75 8.71
C TRP A 432 6.07 5.83 9.48
N VAL A 433 5.63 6.29 10.65
CA VAL A 433 4.70 5.56 11.51
C VAL A 433 3.28 5.94 11.17
N GLN A 434 2.40 4.95 11.12
CA GLN A 434 1.01 5.11 10.77
C GLN A 434 0.27 6.02 11.76
N PRO A 435 -0.75 6.78 11.29
CA PRO A 435 -1.43 7.75 12.14
C PRO A 435 -2.25 7.07 13.24
N ALA A 436 -2.07 7.55 14.47
CA ALA A 436 -3.00 7.35 15.56
C ALA A 436 -4.18 8.32 15.40
N ILE A 437 -5.41 7.82 15.49
CA ILE A 437 -6.62 8.64 15.38
C ILE A 437 -6.80 9.43 16.68
N GLY A 438 -6.86 10.74 16.56
CA GLY A 438 -7.01 11.65 17.70
C GLY A 438 -8.46 11.75 18.19
N PRO A 439 -8.65 12.27 19.41
CA PRO A 439 -9.98 12.40 20.02
C PRO A 439 -10.96 13.26 19.21
N ALA A 440 -10.47 14.27 18.50
CA ALA A 440 -11.32 15.16 17.71
C ALA A 440 -11.88 14.51 16.45
N ALA A 441 -11.23 13.48 15.88
CA ALA A 441 -11.77 12.70 14.76
C ALA A 441 -12.94 11.81 15.21
N VAL A 442 -12.83 11.18 16.37
CA VAL A 442 -13.89 10.30 16.91
C VAL A 442 -15.15 11.10 17.25
N GLN A 443 -15.01 12.36 17.69
CA GLN A 443 -16.14 13.25 18.02
C GLN A 443 -16.91 13.72 16.76
N ALA A 444 -16.30 13.71 15.58
CA ALA A 444 -16.98 14.07 14.34
C ALA A 444 -17.87 12.95 13.77
N VAL A 445 -17.79 11.74 14.31
CA VAL A 445 -18.55 10.55 13.86
C VAL A 445 -19.81 10.32 14.73
N ASN A 446 -19.94 11.04 15.85
CA ASN A 446 -21.12 11.03 16.73
C ASN A 446 -22.02 12.25 16.45
#